data_eccd37ba03b7f5f6327d3d2f403bba10
#
_entry.id   eccd37ba03b7f5f6327d3d2f403bba10
#
_cell.length_a   1.000
_cell.length_b   1.000
_cell.length_c   1.000
_cell.angle_alpha   90.00
_cell.angle_beta   90.00
_cell.angle_gamma   90.00
#
_symmetry.space_group_name_H-M   'P 1'
#
loop_
_entity.id
_entity.type
_entity.pdbx_description
1 polymer ?
#
loop_
_entity_poly.entity_id
_entity_poly.type
_entity_poly.pdbx_seq_one_letter_code
_entity_poly.pdbx_strand_id
1 'polypeptide(L)'
;YEQFVKGKIPAKAVLAVVIIAAIILVTVVFVVVLQAAQRKIPVQYSKKIQGRKQVGGQSTHIPLKVNTGGVIPVIFAQSLMQFPVVIASLLGKGNGTGIGSKILKGLSQSNWCNPQEPIYSIGLAVYLVLIIAFAYFYTSITFNPLEIANNMKRQGGFIPGIRPGKPTSDYLNRILNYIVFIGAAGLSIVAVIPIFFNGVFKANVSFGGTSIIIIVGVVIETIKQIESQMLVRYYKGFLND
;
A
#
# COMPACT_ATOMS: atom_id res chain seq x y z
N TYR A 1 -7.17 -16.16 22.33
CA TYR A 1 -8.37 -16.73 22.94
C TYR A 1 -8.24 -16.82 24.45
N GLU A 2 -7.19 -17.45 24.98
CA GLU A 2 -6.99 -17.66 26.41
C GLU A 2 -6.89 -16.37 27.25
N GLN A 3 -6.22 -15.32 26.75
CA GLN A 3 -6.08 -14.06 27.48
C GLN A 3 -7.37 -13.22 27.57
N PHE A 4 -8.30 -13.39 26.60
CA PHE A 4 -9.56 -12.62 26.57
C PHE A 4 -10.75 -13.36 27.18
N VAL A 5 -10.70 -14.69 27.22
CA VAL A 5 -11.85 -15.55 27.61
C VAL A 5 -11.65 -16.17 28.97
N LYS A 6 -10.43 -16.54 29.38
CA LYS A 6 -10.19 -17.14 30.71
C LYS A 6 -10.41 -16.10 31.82
N GLY A 7 -11.41 -16.33 32.63
CA GLY A 7 -11.70 -15.55 33.87
C GLY A 7 -12.66 -14.36 33.70
N LYS A 8 -13.28 -14.16 32.53
CA LYS A 8 -14.30 -13.11 32.32
C LYS A 8 -15.68 -13.73 32.14
N ILE A 9 -16.73 -12.99 32.59
CA ILE A 9 -18.12 -13.34 32.36
C ILE A 9 -18.31 -13.65 30.87
N PRO A 10 -18.97 -14.79 30.50
CA PRO A 10 -19.04 -15.25 29.10
C PRO A 10 -19.56 -14.18 28.12
N ALA A 11 -20.45 -13.32 28.56
CA ALA A 11 -20.96 -12.21 27.77
C ALA A 11 -19.89 -11.19 27.37
N LYS A 12 -18.94 -10.87 28.26
CA LYS A 12 -17.84 -9.93 27.95
C LYS A 12 -16.79 -10.54 27.01
N ALA A 13 -16.59 -11.85 27.09
CA ALA A 13 -15.69 -12.56 26.17
C ALA A 13 -16.26 -12.63 24.75
N VAL A 14 -17.54 -12.90 24.59
CA VAL A 14 -18.25 -12.90 23.31
C VAL A 14 -18.21 -11.50 22.69
N LEU A 15 -18.48 -10.46 23.48
CA LEU A 15 -18.44 -9.08 23.02
C LEU A 15 -17.02 -8.68 22.52
N ALA A 16 -15.96 -9.09 23.21
CA ALA A 16 -14.58 -8.85 22.77
C ALA A 16 -14.27 -9.52 21.42
N VAL A 17 -14.71 -10.77 21.22
CA VAL A 17 -14.54 -11.49 19.95
C VAL A 17 -15.29 -10.80 18.81
N VAL A 18 -16.52 -10.36 19.06
CA VAL A 18 -17.32 -9.63 18.04
C VAL A 18 -16.66 -8.31 17.65
N ILE A 19 -16.14 -7.55 18.63
CA ILE A 19 -15.43 -6.30 18.36
C ILE A 19 -14.18 -6.55 17.52
N ILE A 20 -13.37 -7.56 17.87
CA ILE A 20 -12.15 -7.88 17.11
C ILE A 20 -12.51 -8.31 15.68
N ALA A 21 -13.54 -9.14 15.50
CA ALA A 21 -14.00 -9.55 14.17
C ALA A 21 -14.49 -8.36 13.34
N ALA A 22 -15.23 -7.43 13.94
CA ALA A 22 -15.69 -6.21 13.28
C ALA A 22 -14.50 -5.32 12.83
N ILE A 23 -13.48 -5.17 13.66
CA ILE A 23 -12.29 -4.38 13.34
C ILE A 23 -11.52 -5.03 12.18
N ILE A 24 -11.32 -6.35 12.21
CA ILE A 24 -10.66 -7.06 11.10
C ILE A 24 -11.43 -6.84 9.80
N LEU A 25 -12.75 -6.97 9.83
CA LEU A 25 -13.59 -6.77 8.66
C LEU A 25 -13.46 -5.34 8.11
N VAL A 26 -13.55 -4.31 8.96
CA VAL A 26 -13.37 -2.92 8.57
C VAL A 26 -11.98 -2.70 7.98
N THR A 27 -10.94 -3.29 8.58
CA THR A 27 -9.56 -3.18 8.07
C THR A 27 -9.44 -3.82 6.69
N VAL A 28 -10.01 -5.01 6.48
CA VAL A 28 -10.01 -5.68 5.17
C VAL A 28 -10.72 -4.82 4.12
N VAL A 29 -11.90 -4.29 4.41
CA VAL A 29 -12.64 -3.41 3.49
C VAL A 29 -11.81 -2.18 3.15
N PHE A 30 -11.17 -1.55 4.14
CA PHE A 30 -10.32 -0.38 3.92
C PHE A 30 -9.13 -0.72 3.01
N VAL A 31 -8.48 -1.87 3.22
CA VAL A 31 -7.37 -2.32 2.37
C VAL A 31 -7.83 -2.62 0.94
N VAL A 32 -9.01 -3.24 0.77
CA VAL A 32 -9.60 -3.48 -0.57
C VAL A 32 -9.82 -2.17 -1.31
N VAL A 33 -10.42 -1.17 -0.64
CA VAL A 33 -10.64 0.16 -1.23
C VAL A 33 -9.31 0.81 -1.61
N LEU A 34 -8.31 0.77 -0.71
CA LEU A 34 -6.99 1.36 -0.93
C LEU A 34 -6.25 0.73 -2.13
N GLN A 35 -6.34 -0.59 -2.28
CA GLN A 35 -5.66 -1.32 -3.35
C GLN A 35 -6.40 -1.27 -4.70
N ALA A 36 -7.74 -1.20 -4.66
CA ALA A 36 -8.56 -1.06 -5.86
C ALA A 36 -8.58 0.38 -6.38
N ALA A 37 -8.31 1.36 -5.52
CA ALA A 37 -8.38 2.78 -5.87
C ALA A 37 -7.39 3.16 -6.97
N GLN A 38 -7.90 3.80 -8.02
CA GLN A 38 -7.11 4.29 -9.14
C GLN A 38 -7.63 5.64 -9.63
N ARG A 39 -6.73 6.53 -10.01
CA ARG A 39 -7.08 7.77 -10.69
C ARG A 39 -6.95 7.60 -12.19
N LYS A 40 -8.03 7.76 -12.92
CA LYS A 40 -8.06 7.68 -14.38
C LYS A 40 -7.80 9.07 -14.97
N ILE A 41 -6.68 9.23 -15.71
CA ILE A 41 -6.36 10.47 -16.41
C ILE A 41 -6.83 10.34 -17.85
N PRO A 42 -7.71 11.22 -18.35
CA PRO A 42 -8.19 11.16 -19.73
C PRO A 42 -7.05 11.54 -20.69
N VAL A 43 -6.89 10.74 -21.74
CA VAL A 43 -5.96 10.96 -22.84
C VAL A 43 -6.70 10.89 -24.14
N GLN A 44 -6.46 11.85 -25.01
CA GLN A 44 -7.02 11.90 -26.36
C GLN A 44 -5.92 11.66 -27.38
N TYR A 45 -6.20 10.82 -28.36
CA TYR A 45 -5.31 10.59 -29.51
C TYR A 45 -5.80 11.35 -30.71
N SER A 46 -4.87 11.98 -31.45
CA SER A 46 -5.19 12.68 -32.69
C SER A 46 -5.73 11.71 -33.72
N LYS A 47 -6.75 12.16 -34.45
CA LYS A 47 -7.24 11.42 -35.62
C LYS A 47 -6.17 11.43 -36.71
N LYS A 48 -5.75 10.28 -37.21
CA LYS A 48 -4.89 10.15 -38.38
C LYS A 48 -5.74 9.85 -39.61
N ILE A 49 -5.53 10.59 -40.67
CA ILE A 49 -6.15 10.33 -41.98
C ILE A 49 -5.23 9.34 -42.70
N GLN A 50 -5.69 8.15 -42.97
CA GLN A 50 -4.98 7.15 -43.76
C GLN A 50 -5.80 6.87 -45.04
N GLY A 51 -5.43 7.55 -46.12
CA GLY A 51 -6.20 7.57 -47.35
C GLY A 51 -7.54 8.28 -47.20
N ARG A 52 -8.66 7.64 -47.59
CA ARG A 52 -10.02 8.19 -47.47
C ARG A 52 -10.70 7.89 -46.12
N LYS A 53 -10.08 7.12 -45.23
CA LYS A 53 -10.66 6.73 -43.91
C LYS A 53 -9.99 7.51 -42.79
N GLN A 54 -10.79 8.08 -41.89
CA GLN A 54 -10.31 8.62 -40.61
C GLN A 54 -10.13 7.44 -39.65
N VAL A 55 -8.89 7.19 -39.22
CA VAL A 55 -8.55 6.17 -38.21
C VAL A 55 -8.01 6.88 -36.98
N GLY A 56 -8.52 6.51 -35.81
CA GLY A 56 -8.12 7.08 -34.53
C GLY A 56 -9.15 8.06 -33.97
N GLY A 57 -8.77 8.76 -32.90
CA GLY A 57 -9.68 9.65 -32.15
C GLY A 57 -10.36 8.96 -30.98
N GLN A 58 -9.87 7.79 -30.56
CA GLN A 58 -10.33 7.17 -29.32
C GLN A 58 -9.78 7.93 -28.11
N SER A 59 -10.69 8.31 -27.22
CA SER A 59 -10.30 8.76 -25.89
C SER A 59 -10.05 7.53 -25.03
N THR A 60 -8.88 7.47 -24.40
CA THR A 60 -8.54 6.43 -23.44
C THR A 60 -8.15 7.07 -22.11
N HIS A 61 -7.87 6.26 -21.10
CA HIS A 61 -7.50 6.73 -19.78
C HIS A 61 -6.22 6.03 -19.32
N ILE A 62 -5.33 6.80 -18.69
CA ILE A 62 -4.18 6.22 -17.98
C ILE A 62 -4.62 5.96 -16.53
N PRO A 63 -4.68 4.69 -16.09
CA PRO A 63 -5.00 4.37 -14.70
C PRO A 63 -3.76 4.52 -13.83
N LEU A 64 -3.78 5.46 -12.88
CA LEU A 64 -2.76 5.59 -11.84
C LEU A 64 -3.29 4.96 -10.55
N LYS A 65 -2.69 3.86 -10.12
CA LYS A 65 -3.05 3.21 -8.84
C LYS A 65 -2.67 4.10 -7.68
N VAL A 66 -3.53 4.23 -6.68
CA VAL A 66 -3.25 4.99 -5.45
C VAL A 66 -2.14 4.31 -4.65
N ASN A 67 -2.19 3.00 -4.54
CA ASN A 67 -1.14 2.20 -3.95
C ASN A 67 -0.28 1.57 -5.06
N THR A 68 0.63 2.35 -5.65
CA THR A 68 1.54 1.87 -6.70
C THR A 68 2.60 0.92 -6.15
N GLY A 69 3.04 1.12 -4.92
CA GLY A 69 4.08 0.31 -4.26
C GLY A 69 3.57 -0.99 -3.65
N GLY A 70 2.25 -1.18 -3.58
CA GLY A 70 1.69 -2.35 -2.90
C GLY A 70 2.06 -2.38 -1.42
N VAL A 71 2.54 -3.52 -0.94
CA VAL A 71 2.99 -3.75 0.43
C VAL A 71 4.49 -3.51 0.61
N ILE A 72 5.24 -3.35 -0.49
CA ILE A 72 6.71 -3.28 -0.49
C ILE A 72 7.26 -2.19 0.43
N PRO A 73 6.76 -0.95 0.43
CA PRO A 73 7.25 0.10 1.32
C PRO A 73 7.17 -0.27 2.80
N VAL A 74 6.10 -0.95 3.20
CA VAL A 74 5.87 -1.38 4.59
C VAL A 74 6.86 -2.47 4.98
N ILE A 75 7.12 -3.45 4.08
CA ILE A 75 8.09 -4.52 4.32
C ILE A 75 9.50 -3.95 4.48
N PHE A 76 9.92 -3.02 3.60
CA PHE A 76 11.23 -2.40 3.69
C PHE A 76 11.39 -1.58 4.98
N ALA A 77 10.40 -0.77 5.34
CA ALA A 77 10.42 0.00 6.57
C ALA A 77 10.53 -0.90 7.80
N GLN A 78 9.75 -1.99 7.84
CA GLN A 78 9.79 -2.97 8.92
C GLN A 78 11.14 -3.70 8.99
N SER A 79 11.66 -4.15 7.85
CA SER A 79 12.95 -4.85 7.76
C SER A 79 14.09 -3.97 8.22
N LEU A 80 14.12 -2.70 7.80
CA LEU A 80 15.15 -1.74 8.20
C LEU A 80 15.15 -1.50 9.71
N MET A 81 13.98 -1.41 10.33
CA MET A 81 13.87 -1.22 11.78
C MET A 81 14.18 -2.51 12.55
N GLN A 82 13.83 -3.67 12.02
CA GLN A 82 14.07 -4.95 12.67
C GLN A 82 15.54 -5.39 12.59
N PHE A 83 16.27 -5.00 11.55
CA PHE A 83 17.64 -5.43 11.29
C PHE A 83 18.61 -5.15 12.47
N PRO A 84 18.67 -3.93 13.05
CA PRO A 84 19.51 -3.66 14.21
C PRO A 84 19.13 -4.50 15.44
N VAL A 85 17.84 -4.75 15.64
CA VAL A 85 17.32 -5.53 16.76
C VAL A 85 17.76 -6.99 16.67
N VAL A 86 17.67 -7.57 15.47
CA VAL A 86 18.12 -8.96 15.21
C VAL A 86 19.62 -9.10 15.44
N ILE A 87 20.45 -8.19 14.91
CA ILE A 87 21.91 -8.22 15.12
C ILE A 87 22.26 -8.11 16.61
N ALA A 88 21.63 -7.20 17.33
CA ALA A 88 21.88 -7.04 18.75
C ALA A 88 21.47 -8.27 19.56
N SER A 89 20.38 -8.94 19.17
CA SER A 89 19.96 -10.21 19.76
C SER A 89 20.98 -11.32 19.54
N LEU A 90 21.54 -11.43 18.33
CA LEU A 90 22.57 -12.42 17.99
C LEU A 90 23.88 -12.18 18.76
N LEU A 91 24.20 -10.91 19.01
CA LEU A 91 25.41 -10.53 19.78
C LEU A 91 25.21 -10.62 21.31
N GLY A 92 24.06 -11.08 21.79
CA GLY A 92 23.72 -11.19 23.21
C GLY A 92 23.60 -9.84 23.94
N LYS A 93 23.57 -8.71 23.22
CA LYS A 93 23.53 -7.35 23.79
C LYS A 93 22.11 -6.77 23.90
N GLY A 94 21.07 -7.54 23.61
CA GLY A 94 19.68 -7.07 23.57
C GLY A 94 19.11 -6.63 24.93
N ASN A 95 19.62 -7.15 26.04
CA ASN A 95 19.07 -6.94 27.39
C ASN A 95 19.93 -6.04 28.30
N GLY A 96 20.88 -5.29 27.77
CA GLY A 96 21.70 -4.37 28.54
C GLY A 96 20.93 -3.14 29.07
N THR A 97 21.47 -2.46 30.08
CA THR A 97 20.93 -1.20 30.65
C THR A 97 21.47 0.05 29.95
N GLY A 98 22.31 -0.10 28.94
CA GLY A 98 22.95 1.01 28.23
C GLY A 98 22.02 1.77 27.25
N ILE A 99 22.52 2.92 26.76
CA ILE A 99 21.81 3.76 25.78
C ILE A 99 21.44 2.96 24.50
N GLY A 100 22.36 2.08 24.05
CA GLY A 100 22.12 1.22 22.89
C GLY A 100 20.93 0.28 23.08
N SER A 101 20.75 -0.28 24.26
CA SER A 101 19.62 -1.16 24.60
C SER A 101 18.29 -0.38 24.62
N LYS A 102 18.28 0.89 25.05
CA LYS A 102 17.08 1.77 24.99
C LYS A 102 16.70 2.07 23.54
N ILE A 103 17.68 2.33 22.67
CA ILE A 103 17.43 2.53 21.24
C ILE A 103 16.86 1.26 20.61
N LEU A 104 17.42 0.10 20.89
CA LEU A 104 16.95 -1.18 20.38
C LEU A 104 15.51 -1.50 20.85
N LYS A 105 15.19 -1.19 22.11
CA LYS A 105 13.81 -1.30 22.62
C LYS A 105 12.85 -0.37 21.88
N GLY A 106 13.29 0.86 21.54
CA GLY A 106 12.51 1.80 20.73
C GLY A 106 12.30 1.36 19.28
N LEU A 107 13.25 0.60 18.70
CA LEU A 107 13.12 0.04 17.35
C LEU A 107 12.25 -1.22 17.31
N SER A 108 12.08 -1.90 18.45
CA SER A 108 11.28 -3.13 18.53
C SER A 108 9.79 -2.82 18.50
N GLN A 109 9.09 -3.39 17.53
CA GLN A 109 7.65 -3.20 17.32
C GLN A 109 6.78 -3.64 18.50
N SER A 110 7.26 -4.59 19.30
CA SER A 110 6.55 -5.10 20.48
C SER A 110 6.42 -4.08 21.64
N ASN A 111 7.27 -3.04 21.64
CA ASN A 111 7.28 -2.04 22.71
C ASN A 111 6.52 -0.74 22.34
N TRP A 112 6.03 -0.64 21.10
CA TRP A 112 5.30 0.53 20.63
C TRP A 112 3.88 0.56 21.20
N CYS A 113 3.37 1.76 21.45
CA CYS A 113 2.05 1.99 22.04
C CYS A 113 1.86 1.32 23.43
N ASN A 114 2.94 1.06 24.17
CA ASN A 114 2.82 0.56 25.54
C ASN A 114 2.55 1.72 26.50
N PRO A 115 1.41 1.73 27.23
CA PRO A 115 1.09 2.80 28.19
C PRO A 115 2.08 2.94 29.33
N GLN A 116 2.87 1.89 29.64
CA GLN A 116 3.85 1.90 30.73
C GLN A 116 5.16 2.60 30.34
N GLU A 117 5.52 2.60 29.04
CA GLU A 117 6.76 3.19 28.54
C GLU A 117 6.52 3.97 27.23
N PRO A 118 5.86 5.15 27.30
CA PRO A 118 5.45 5.91 26.11
C PRO A 118 6.62 6.43 25.26
N ILE A 119 7.81 6.52 25.84
CA ILE A 119 9.04 6.98 25.16
C ILE A 119 9.39 6.10 23.95
N TYR A 120 9.11 4.80 23.98
CA TYR A 120 9.40 3.90 22.85
C TYR A 120 8.42 4.06 21.67
N SER A 121 7.33 4.80 21.84
CA SER A 121 6.42 5.16 20.74
C SER A 121 7.06 6.09 19.69
N ILE A 122 8.25 6.67 19.98
CA ILE A 122 9.06 7.38 18.98
C ILE A 122 9.42 6.46 17.83
N GLY A 123 9.64 5.17 18.09
CA GLY A 123 9.89 4.17 17.04
C GLY A 123 8.74 4.05 16.05
N LEU A 124 7.50 4.17 16.52
CA LEU A 124 6.32 4.20 15.64
C LEU A 124 6.35 5.42 14.70
N ALA A 125 6.71 6.61 15.20
CA ALA A 125 6.82 7.80 14.35
C ALA A 125 7.89 7.63 13.26
N VAL A 126 9.06 7.09 13.63
CA VAL A 126 10.14 6.77 12.68
C VAL A 126 9.66 5.76 11.64
N TYR A 127 8.93 4.73 12.06
CA TYR A 127 8.36 3.73 11.16
C TYR A 127 7.40 4.34 10.14
N LEU A 128 6.50 5.25 10.56
CA LEU A 128 5.59 5.94 9.66
C LEU A 128 6.32 6.81 8.64
N VAL A 129 7.34 7.55 9.08
CA VAL A 129 8.19 8.34 8.17
C VAL A 129 8.89 7.46 7.16
N LEU A 130 9.41 6.30 7.59
CA LEU A 130 10.04 5.33 6.70
C LEU A 130 9.07 4.74 5.67
N ILE A 131 7.84 4.41 6.06
CA ILE A 131 6.81 3.94 5.11
C ILE A 131 6.59 4.99 4.02
N ILE A 132 6.42 6.25 4.39
CA ILE A 132 6.22 7.34 3.43
C ILE A 132 7.46 7.50 2.53
N ALA A 133 8.65 7.54 3.11
CA ALA A 133 9.90 7.66 2.36
C ALA A 133 10.08 6.52 1.34
N PHE A 134 9.86 5.27 1.77
CA PHE A 134 9.95 4.12 0.87
C PHE A 134 8.83 4.09 -0.18
N ALA A 135 7.64 4.58 0.12
CA ALA A 135 6.56 4.70 -0.86
C ALA A 135 6.95 5.66 -2.00
N TYR A 136 7.51 6.82 -1.67
CA TYR A 136 8.02 7.75 -2.67
C TYR A 136 9.20 7.17 -3.44
N PHE A 137 10.17 6.57 -2.75
CA PHE A 137 11.33 5.95 -3.36
C PHE A 137 10.93 4.87 -4.37
N TYR A 138 10.09 3.93 -3.96
CA TYR A 138 9.62 2.85 -4.82
C TYR A 138 8.85 3.37 -6.03
N THR A 139 7.96 4.34 -5.83
CA THR A 139 7.19 4.92 -6.92
C THR A 139 8.07 5.66 -7.92
N SER A 140 9.13 6.35 -7.48
CA SER A 140 10.07 7.05 -8.36
C SER A 140 10.86 6.11 -9.27
N ILE A 141 11.10 4.87 -8.81
CA ILE A 141 11.77 3.85 -9.62
C ILE A 141 10.79 3.17 -10.58
N THR A 142 9.58 2.87 -10.11
CA THR A 142 8.62 2.07 -10.87
C THR A 142 7.90 2.88 -11.95
N PHE A 143 7.72 4.17 -11.72
CA PHE A 143 6.96 5.04 -12.61
C PHE A 143 7.82 6.20 -13.12
N ASN A 144 8.05 6.21 -14.44
CA ASN A 144 8.80 7.28 -15.10
C ASN A 144 7.87 8.21 -15.88
N PRO A 145 7.47 9.38 -15.32
CA PRO A 145 6.54 10.30 -15.96
C PRO A 145 7.06 10.85 -17.29
N LEU A 146 8.39 11.01 -17.43
CA LEU A 146 9.01 11.55 -18.65
C LEU A 146 8.89 10.55 -19.80
N GLU A 147 9.12 9.29 -19.54
CA GLU A 147 9.00 8.22 -20.55
C GLU A 147 7.56 8.09 -21.03
N ILE A 148 6.59 8.11 -20.12
CA ILE A 148 5.16 8.05 -20.45
C ILE A 148 4.75 9.26 -21.30
N ALA A 149 5.15 10.48 -20.91
CA ALA A 149 4.86 11.69 -21.67
C ALA A 149 5.47 11.65 -23.08
N ASN A 150 6.70 11.13 -23.22
CA ASN A 150 7.36 10.99 -24.52
C ASN A 150 6.68 9.91 -25.39
N ASN A 151 6.29 8.78 -24.82
CA ASN A 151 5.57 7.72 -25.54
C ASN A 151 4.20 8.22 -26.01
N MET A 152 3.48 8.95 -25.16
CA MET A 152 2.21 9.61 -25.55
C MET A 152 2.43 10.58 -26.72
N LYS A 153 3.45 11.44 -26.64
CA LYS A 153 3.79 12.40 -27.71
C LYS A 153 4.06 11.69 -29.02
N ARG A 154 4.85 10.60 -29.02
CA ARG A 154 5.16 9.80 -30.21
C ARG A 154 3.92 9.17 -30.85
N GLN A 155 2.96 8.77 -30.03
CA GLN A 155 1.68 8.17 -30.48
C GLN A 155 0.64 9.21 -30.88
N GLY A 156 0.94 10.51 -30.77
CA GLY A 156 -0.01 11.59 -31.03
C GLY A 156 -1.08 11.76 -29.95
N GLY A 157 -0.80 11.23 -28.73
CA GLY A 157 -1.66 11.37 -27.57
C GLY A 157 -1.36 12.66 -26.80
N PHE A 158 -2.40 13.26 -26.24
CA PHE A 158 -2.28 14.42 -25.36
C PHE A 158 -3.34 14.40 -24.27
N ILE A 159 -3.05 15.07 -23.16
CA ILE A 159 -4.01 15.29 -22.08
C ILE A 159 -4.75 16.59 -22.40
N PRO A 160 -6.10 16.61 -22.40
CA PRO A 160 -6.87 17.82 -22.65
C PRO A 160 -6.41 18.98 -21.76
N GLY A 161 -6.12 20.13 -22.38
CA GLY A 161 -5.65 21.32 -21.66
C GLY A 161 -4.14 21.37 -21.34
N ILE A 162 -3.36 20.34 -21.68
CA ILE A 162 -1.92 20.28 -21.38
C ILE A 162 -1.13 20.05 -22.67
N ARG A 163 -0.06 20.83 -22.86
CA ARG A 163 0.81 20.67 -24.03
C ARG A 163 1.59 19.35 -23.96
N PRO A 164 1.70 18.59 -25.07
CA PRO A 164 2.49 17.36 -25.11
C PRO A 164 3.98 17.61 -24.81
N GLY A 165 4.62 16.68 -24.11
CA GLY A 165 6.03 16.71 -23.76
C GLY A 165 6.30 17.05 -22.30
N LYS A 166 7.24 17.96 -22.01
CA LYS A 166 7.65 18.30 -20.63
C LYS A 166 6.49 18.75 -19.74
N PRO A 167 5.55 19.63 -20.17
CA PRO A 167 4.40 20.00 -19.32
C PRO A 167 3.52 18.82 -18.94
N THR A 168 3.38 17.81 -19.81
CA THR A 168 2.66 16.58 -19.50
C THR A 168 3.38 15.75 -18.45
N SER A 169 4.72 15.64 -18.54
CA SER A 169 5.53 14.96 -17.52
C SER A 169 5.42 15.65 -16.17
N ASP A 170 5.51 16.98 -16.12
CA ASP A 170 5.42 17.77 -14.89
C ASP A 170 4.03 17.62 -14.22
N TYR A 171 2.98 17.60 -15.04
CA TYR A 171 1.61 17.35 -14.58
C TYR A 171 1.44 15.95 -13.99
N LEU A 172 1.94 14.90 -14.68
CA LEU A 172 1.90 13.53 -14.20
C LEU A 172 2.68 13.37 -12.90
N ASN A 173 3.86 13.98 -12.80
CA ASN A 173 4.69 13.94 -11.59
C ASN A 173 3.97 14.59 -10.39
N ARG A 174 3.31 15.74 -10.61
CA ARG A 174 2.53 16.40 -9.56
C ARG A 174 1.38 15.52 -9.07
N ILE A 175 0.63 14.91 -9.97
CA ILE A 175 -0.47 14.01 -9.62
C ILE A 175 0.05 12.79 -8.87
N LEU A 176 1.14 12.19 -9.33
CA LEU A 176 1.78 11.06 -8.65
C LEU A 176 2.15 11.38 -7.22
N ASN A 177 2.79 12.53 -6.98
CA ASN A 177 3.18 12.92 -5.64
C ASN A 177 1.98 12.98 -4.68
N TYR A 178 0.85 13.53 -5.12
CA TYR A 178 -0.37 13.54 -4.29
C TYR A 178 -0.96 12.14 -4.07
N ILE A 179 -1.01 11.34 -5.12
CA ILE A 179 -1.55 9.97 -5.06
C ILE A 179 -0.69 9.09 -4.15
N VAL A 180 0.63 9.16 -4.28
CA VAL A 180 1.58 8.40 -3.45
C VAL A 180 1.46 8.78 -1.98
N PHE A 181 1.30 10.08 -1.68
CA PHE A 181 1.10 10.53 -0.30
C PHE A 181 -0.19 9.93 0.31
N ILE A 182 -1.30 9.99 -0.43
CA ILE A 182 -2.59 9.41 0.01
C ILE A 182 -2.44 7.88 0.20
N GLY A 183 -1.79 7.20 -0.75
CA GLY A 183 -1.51 5.77 -0.66
C GLY A 183 -0.64 5.40 0.54
N ALA A 184 0.45 6.14 0.77
CA ALA A 184 1.35 5.94 1.90
C ALA A 184 0.66 6.21 3.25
N ALA A 185 -0.18 7.26 3.34
CA ALA A 185 -0.98 7.52 4.53
C ALA A 185 -1.97 6.37 4.81
N GLY A 186 -2.65 5.86 3.77
CA GLY A 186 -3.53 4.69 3.90
C GLY A 186 -2.78 3.44 4.36
N LEU A 187 -1.60 3.14 3.78
CA LEU A 187 -0.75 2.04 4.22
C LEU A 187 -0.30 2.20 5.68
N SER A 188 0.05 3.42 6.08
CA SER A 188 0.45 3.74 7.45
C SER A 188 -0.68 3.45 8.44
N ILE A 189 -1.91 3.83 8.13
CA ILE A 189 -3.08 3.52 8.96
C ILE A 189 -3.23 2.01 9.15
N VAL A 190 -3.19 1.24 8.05
CA VAL A 190 -3.31 -0.23 8.12
C VAL A 190 -2.18 -0.86 8.93
N ALA A 191 -0.95 -0.35 8.77
CA ALA A 191 0.21 -0.87 9.51
C ALA A 191 0.15 -0.60 11.02
N VAL A 192 -0.44 0.53 11.42
CA VAL A 192 -0.57 0.94 12.83
C VAL A 192 -1.64 0.15 13.58
N ILE A 193 -2.74 -0.25 12.92
CA ILE A 193 -3.87 -0.92 13.56
C ILE A 193 -3.42 -2.11 14.43
N PRO A 194 -2.70 -3.13 13.94
CA PRO A 194 -2.28 -4.27 14.76
C PRO A 194 -1.30 -3.87 15.88
N ILE A 195 -0.43 -2.88 15.60
CA ILE A 195 0.55 -2.38 16.59
C ILE A 195 -0.18 -1.74 17.76
N PHE A 196 -1.20 -0.94 17.49
CA PHE A 196 -2.03 -0.31 18.51
C PHE A 196 -2.76 -1.35 19.36
N PHE A 197 -3.35 -2.37 18.73
CA PHE A 197 -4.03 -3.45 19.43
C PHE A 197 -3.09 -4.27 20.32
N ASN A 198 -1.90 -4.58 19.81
CA ASN A 198 -0.90 -5.31 20.61
C ASN A 198 -0.36 -4.47 21.78
N GLY A 199 -0.12 -3.19 21.56
CA GLY A 199 0.44 -2.29 22.59
C GLY A 199 -0.56 -1.97 23.71
N VAL A 200 -1.77 -1.54 23.35
CA VAL A 200 -2.78 -1.07 24.32
C VAL A 200 -3.51 -2.23 24.99
N PHE A 201 -3.92 -3.23 24.20
CA PHE A 201 -4.76 -4.33 24.71
C PHE A 201 -3.96 -5.59 25.05
N LYS A 202 -2.63 -5.62 24.79
CA LYS A 202 -1.77 -6.81 24.95
C LYS A 202 -2.40 -8.06 24.31
N ALA A 203 -3.04 -7.85 23.17
CA ALA A 203 -3.94 -8.85 22.58
C ALA A 203 -3.19 -10.01 21.90
N ASN A 204 -1.85 -9.96 21.78
CA ASN A 204 -1.03 -10.91 21.01
C ASN A 204 -1.66 -11.28 19.66
N VAL A 205 -2.18 -10.28 18.95
CA VAL A 205 -2.77 -10.48 17.64
C VAL A 205 -1.64 -10.77 16.67
N SER A 206 -1.51 -12.02 16.27
CA SER A 206 -0.49 -12.50 15.34
C SER A 206 -0.72 -12.03 13.90
N PHE A 207 -1.88 -11.43 13.60
CA PHE A 207 -2.16 -10.86 12.28
C PHE A 207 -1.47 -9.50 12.12
N GLY A 208 -0.30 -9.50 11.49
CA GLY A 208 0.35 -8.27 11.07
C GLY A 208 -0.49 -7.55 10.00
N GLY A 209 -0.58 -6.21 10.07
CA GLY A 209 -1.24 -5.40 9.03
C GLY A 209 -0.69 -5.67 7.63
N THR A 210 0.60 -5.99 7.53
CA THR A 210 1.27 -6.41 6.29
C THR A 210 0.65 -7.68 5.70
N SER A 211 0.33 -8.67 6.52
CA SER A 211 -0.28 -9.93 6.05
C SER A 211 -1.65 -9.71 5.42
N ILE A 212 -2.47 -8.83 6.01
CA ILE A 212 -3.78 -8.48 5.46
C ILE A 212 -3.61 -7.79 4.10
N ILE A 213 -2.66 -6.86 3.98
CA ILE A 213 -2.40 -6.15 2.73
C ILE A 213 -1.94 -7.13 1.64
N ILE A 214 -1.08 -8.10 1.98
CA ILE A 214 -0.60 -9.12 1.04
C ILE A 214 -1.75 -9.99 0.56
N ILE A 215 -2.54 -10.55 1.49
CA ILE A 215 -3.67 -11.44 1.15
C ILE A 215 -4.66 -10.72 0.24
N VAL A 216 -5.09 -9.53 0.63
CA VAL A 216 -6.06 -8.74 -0.16
C VAL A 216 -5.47 -8.37 -1.53
N GLY A 217 -4.17 -8.00 -1.57
CA GLY A 217 -3.49 -7.67 -2.82
C GLY A 217 -3.46 -8.84 -3.80
N VAL A 218 -3.06 -10.00 -3.33
CA VAL A 218 -3.01 -11.22 -4.14
C VAL A 218 -4.41 -11.61 -4.64
N VAL A 219 -5.43 -11.56 -3.78
CA VAL A 219 -6.82 -11.86 -4.17
C VAL A 219 -7.31 -10.92 -5.27
N ILE A 220 -7.12 -9.60 -5.11
CA ILE A 220 -7.55 -8.62 -6.11
C ILE A 220 -6.81 -8.82 -7.44
N GLU A 221 -5.50 -9.10 -7.39
CA GLU A 221 -4.71 -9.31 -8.60
C GLU A 221 -5.12 -10.60 -9.31
N THR A 222 -5.36 -11.68 -8.57
CA THR A 222 -5.85 -12.94 -9.11
C THR A 222 -7.22 -12.78 -9.78
N ILE A 223 -8.16 -12.07 -9.15
CA ILE A 223 -9.48 -11.81 -9.73
C ILE A 223 -9.33 -11.05 -11.06
N LYS A 224 -8.51 -9.99 -11.10
CA LYS A 224 -8.26 -9.23 -12.34
C LYS A 224 -7.62 -10.06 -13.44
N GLN A 225 -6.70 -10.98 -13.09
CA GLN A 225 -6.11 -11.89 -14.07
C GLN A 225 -7.13 -12.87 -14.63
N ILE A 226 -8.00 -13.42 -13.78
CA ILE A 226 -9.09 -14.31 -14.20
C ILE A 226 -10.05 -13.57 -15.14
N GLU A 227 -10.51 -12.36 -14.77
CA GLU A 227 -11.36 -11.54 -15.62
C GLU A 227 -10.73 -11.26 -16.98
N SER A 228 -9.44 -10.91 -17.02
CA SER A 228 -8.70 -10.68 -18.25
C SER A 228 -8.64 -11.93 -19.14
N GLN A 229 -8.40 -13.10 -18.56
CA GLN A 229 -8.36 -14.37 -19.30
C GLN A 229 -9.75 -14.80 -19.81
N MET A 230 -10.79 -14.53 -19.04
CA MET A 230 -12.17 -14.81 -19.45
C MET A 230 -12.58 -13.97 -20.66
N LEU A 231 -12.25 -12.66 -20.66
CA LEU A 231 -12.53 -11.76 -21.78
C LEU A 231 -11.84 -12.23 -23.06
N VAL A 232 -10.59 -12.71 -22.99
CA VAL A 232 -9.84 -13.23 -24.15
C VAL A 232 -10.48 -14.52 -24.70
N ARG A 233 -11.03 -15.38 -23.85
CA ARG A 233 -11.74 -16.60 -24.29
C ARG A 233 -13.07 -16.30 -24.98
N TYR A 234 -13.81 -15.30 -24.52
CA TYR A 234 -15.07 -14.91 -25.14
C TYR A 234 -14.88 -14.37 -26.57
N TYR A 235 -13.76 -13.69 -26.83
CA TYR A 235 -13.44 -13.18 -28.17
C TYR A 235 -13.05 -14.28 -29.18
N LYS A 236 -12.48 -15.40 -28.73
CA LYS A 236 -12.15 -16.53 -29.62
C LYS A 236 -13.37 -17.32 -30.08
N GLY A 237 -14.46 -17.31 -29.32
CA GLY A 237 -15.71 -17.96 -29.71
C GLY A 237 -16.45 -17.26 -30.83
N PHE A 238 -16.20 -15.97 -31.05
CA PHE A 238 -16.88 -15.17 -32.11
C PHE A 238 -16.16 -15.20 -33.48
N LEU A 239 -14.96 -15.77 -33.54
CA LEU A 239 -14.14 -15.83 -34.78
C LEU A 239 -14.12 -17.23 -35.41
N ASN A 240 -14.85 -18.18 -34.86
CA ASN A 240 -14.90 -19.58 -35.34
C ASN A 240 -16.30 -19.97 -35.90
N ASP A 241 -17.15 -18.98 -36.26
CA ASP A 241 -18.36 -19.19 -37.06
C ASP A 241 -18.21 -18.55 -38.45
#